data_6a8e76c5aa9139f53e8758260c7dc05d
#
_entry.id   6a8e76c5aa9139f53e8758260c7dc05d
#
_cell.length_a   1.000
_cell.length_b   1.000
_cell.length_c   1.000
_cell.angle_alpha   90.00
_cell.angle_beta   90.00
_cell.angle_gamma   90.00
#
_symmetry.space_group_name_H-M   'P 1'
#
loop_
_entity.id
_entity.type
_entity.pdbx_description
1 polymer ?
#
loop_
_entity_poly.entity_id
_entity_poly.type
_entity_poly.pdbx_seq_one_letter_code
_entity_poly.pdbx_strand_id
1 'polypeptide(L)'
;GSKTTSLISSINNGSYKHIATIHGIKKNKKVYEKADYVIGVSKKSIENIQNDSKVISNWWYPKLTKLKSKGRKYALAVGRLEKVKGYDLLISSWKKINMDLVIVGSGKEKQNLKNLINNNNLSSKIKIFDNVQRDELIKFYRDAKLLVVSSRNEGGPRVALEALYLEIPVLSTDVGHMRSILPDELLAIPDDEKSLKELLEKYVDNIEILNQEAIFEYIANEF
;
A
#
# COMPACT_ATOMS: atom_id res chain seq x y z
N GLY A 1 3.59 15.66 11.65
CA GLY A 1 2.17 15.67 11.29
C GLY A 1 1.52 17.04 11.44
N SER A 2 0.25 17.22 11.08
CA SER A 2 -0.42 18.55 11.07
C SER A 2 -0.36 19.28 12.41
N LYS A 3 -0.54 18.59 13.54
CA LYS A 3 -0.40 19.18 14.89
C LYS A 3 1.02 19.67 15.15
N THR A 4 2.02 18.88 14.79
CA THR A 4 3.44 19.25 14.92
C THR A 4 3.77 20.46 14.06
N THR A 5 3.32 20.49 12.80
CA THR A 5 3.51 21.62 11.89
C THR A 5 2.89 22.90 12.45
N SER A 6 1.67 22.83 12.99
CA SER A 6 1.00 23.98 13.62
C SER A 6 1.78 24.47 14.83
N LEU A 7 2.26 23.57 15.71
CA LEU A 7 3.03 23.94 16.89
C LEU A 7 4.37 24.62 16.51
N ILE A 8 5.12 24.00 15.60
CA ILE A 8 6.41 24.58 15.14
C ILE A 8 6.17 25.97 14.56
N SER A 9 5.13 26.14 13.74
CA SER A 9 4.83 27.45 13.15
C SER A 9 4.41 28.51 14.16
N SER A 10 3.84 28.11 15.31
CA SER A 10 3.46 29.06 16.37
C SER A 10 4.63 29.53 17.24
N ILE A 11 5.73 28.78 17.27
CA ILE A 11 6.94 29.10 18.08
C ILE A 11 8.11 29.56 17.21
N ASN A 12 8.05 29.39 15.88
CA ASN A 12 9.10 29.82 14.97
C ASN A 12 9.03 31.35 14.79
N ASN A 13 10.06 32.03 15.23
CA ASN A 13 10.24 33.47 15.09
C ASN A 13 11.06 33.88 13.88
N GLY A 14 11.19 32.99 12.89
CA GLY A 14 12.02 33.21 11.70
C GLY A 14 13.49 32.77 11.82
N SER A 15 13.91 32.29 12.99
CA SER A 15 15.28 31.83 13.22
C SER A 15 15.60 30.48 12.56
N TYR A 16 14.56 29.73 12.15
CA TYR A 16 14.71 28.37 11.60
C TYR A 16 13.89 28.21 10.33
N LYS A 17 14.43 27.46 9.37
CA LYS A 17 13.64 26.95 8.23
C LYS A 17 12.82 25.76 8.65
N HIS A 18 11.51 25.83 8.44
CA HIS A 18 10.56 24.77 8.77
C HIS A 18 10.22 23.96 7.52
N ILE A 19 10.65 22.71 7.47
CA ILE A 19 10.28 21.75 6.43
C ILE A 19 9.21 20.82 6.97
N ALA A 20 8.05 20.76 6.32
CA ALA A 20 6.95 19.87 6.68
C ALA A 20 6.86 18.67 5.71
N THR A 21 6.68 17.46 6.23
CA THR A 21 6.50 16.25 5.42
C THR A 21 5.07 15.72 5.51
N ILE A 22 4.47 15.42 4.35
CA ILE A 22 3.14 14.87 4.21
C ILE A 22 3.23 13.42 3.71
N HIS A 23 2.98 12.44 4.61
CA HIS A 23 3.05 11.01 4.31
C HIS A 23 1.74 10.40 3.82
N GLY A 24 0.67 11.15 3.66
CA GLY A 24 -0.61 10.64 3.21
C GLY A 24 -1.48 11.73 2.61
N ILE A 25 -2.54 11.35 1.92
CA ILE A 25 -3.49 12.31 1.36
C ILE A 25 -4.30 12.94 2.50
N LYS A 26 -4.25 14.26 2.61
CA LYS A 26 -4.96 15.04 3.63
C LYS A 26 -6.09 15.84 3.01
N LYS A 27 -7.27 15.82 3.63
CA LYS A 27 -8.42 16.64 3.21
C LYS A 27 -8.14 18.14 3.39
N ASN A 28 -7.46 18.51 4.48
CA ASN A 28 -7.06 19.89 4.75
C ASN A 28 -5.52 19.98 4.82
N LYS A 29 -4.95 20.76 3.92
CA LYS A 29 -3.50 20.96 3.79
C LYS A 29 -3.05 22.35 4.23
N LYS A 30 -3.96 23.30 4.55
CA LYS A 30 -3.63 24.68 4.93
C LYS A 30 -2.61 24.81 6.07
N VAL A 31 -2.61 23.85 7.01
CA VAL A 31 -1.64 23.86 8.12
C VAL A 31 -0.20 23.68 7.64
N TYR A 32 0.00 22.99 6.52
CA TYR A 32 1.34 22.75 5.95
C TYR A 32 1.87 23.97 5.20
N GLU A 33 0.99 24.87 4.77
CA GLU A 33 1.36 26.14 4.14
C GLU A 33 2.02 27.13 5.10
N LYS A 34 2.01 26.81 6.40
CA LYS A 34 2.76 27.54 7.43
C LYS A 34 4.26 27.13 7.50
N ALA A 35 4.66 26.09 6.76
CA ALA A 35 6.05 25.69 6.66
C ALA A 35 6.73 26.48 5.53
N ASP A 36 8.06 26.67 5.60
CA ASP A 36 8.84 27.31 4.53
C ASP A 36 8.92 26.41 3.29
N TYR A 37 8.89 25.08 3.48
CA TYR A 37 8.98 24.10 2.42
C TYR A 37 8.17 22.83 2.75
N VAL A 38 7.57 22.21 1.74
CA VAL A 38 6.75 21.02 1.93
C VAL A 38 7.29 19.85 1.11
N ILE A 39 7.50 18.71 1.76
CA ILE A 39 7.84 17.45 1.11
C ILE A 39 6.62 16.53 1.14
N GLY A 40 6.21 16.02 -0.01
CA GLY A 40 5.16 15.01 -0.12
C GLY A 40 5.68 13.68 -0.63
N VAL A 41 5.09 12.57 -0.19
CA VAL A 41 5.49 11.23 -0.65
C VAL A 41 4.87 10.85 -2.01
N SER A 42 3.98 11.68 -2.54
CA SER A 42 3.40 11.54 -3.89
C SER A 42 2.88 12.89 -4.38
N LYS A 43 2.65 13.03 -5.70
CA LYS A 43 2.02 14.22 -6.28
C LYS A 43 0.68 14.53 -5.60
N LYS A 44 -0.18 13.53 -5.39
CA LYS A 44 -1.47 13.69 -4.69
C LYS A 44 -1.32 14.22 -3.26
N SER A 45 -0.23 13.90 -2.56
CA SER A 45 -0.01 14.36 -1.18
C SER A 45 0.26 15.86 -1.06
N ILE A 46 0.86 16.49 -2.09
CA ILE A 46 1.16 17.93 -2.14
C ILE A 46 0.31 18.71 -3.14
N GLU A 47 -0.61 18.06 -3.80
CA GLU A 47 -1.56 18.71 -4.70
C GLU A 47 -2.27 19.88 -4.00
N ASN A 48 -2.34 21.03 -4.67
CA ASN A 48 -2.90 22.30 -4.15
C ASN A 48 -2.15 22.91 -2.93
N ILE A 49 -0.90 22.53 -2.69
CA ILE A 49 -0.01 23.26 -1.77
C ILE A 49 0.56 24.48 -2.51
N GLN A 50 0.44 25.67 -1.88
CA GLN A 50 0.90 26.94 -2.48
C GLN A 50 2.39 27.20 -2.27
N ASN A 51 2.99 26.55 -1.29
CA ASN A 51 4.41 26.72 -0.94
C ASN A 51 5.32 25.94 -1.90
N ASP A 52 6.59 26.32 -1.90
CA ASP A 52 7.64 25.51 -2.50
C ASP A 52 7.55 24.08 -1.97
N SER A 53 7.47 23.14 -2.88
CA SER A 53 7.26 21.74 -2.51
C SER A 53 7.97 20.78 -3.47
N LYS A 54 8.30 19.60 -2.96
CA LYS A 54 8.91 18.52 -3.73
C LYS A 54 8.28 17.19 -3.39
N VAL A 55 8.13 16.33 -4.39
CA VAL A 55 7.82 14.92 -4.17
C VAL A 55 9.13 14.20 -3.90
N ILE A 56 9.18 13.52 -2.75
CA ILE A 56 10.20 12.52 -2.42
C ILE A 56 9.44 11.26 -2.08
N SER A 57 9.42 10.30 -2.98
CA SER A 57 8.69 9.04 -2.83
C SER A 57 9.18 8.25 -1.61
N ASN A 58 8.31 7.41 -1.07
CA ASN A 58 8.73 6.44 -0.07
C ASN A 58 9.75 5.48 -0.69
N TRP A 59 10.63 4.95 0.13
CA TRP A 59 11.56 3.89 -0.24
C TRP A 59 11.27 2.64 0.59
N TRP A 60 11.76 1.48 0.13
CA TRP A 60 11.67 0.24 0.90
C TRP A 60 12.80 0.14 1.93
N TYR A 61 12.75 -0.92 2.72
CA TYR A 61 13.79 -1.20 3.72
C TYR A 61 15.08 -1.69 3.02
N PRO A 62 16.22 -1.02 3.21
CA PRO A 62 17.44 -1.30 2.43
C PRO A 62 18.07 -2.68 2.68
N LYS A 63 17.56 -3.46 3.64
CA LYS A 63 17.99 -4.83 3.94
C LYS A 63 17.10 -5.91 3.32
N LEU A 64 16.20 -5.56 2.41
CA LEU A 64 15.47 -6.56 1.65
C LEU A 64 16.47 -7.30 0.73
N THR A 65 16.69 -8.58 1.00
CA THR A 65 17.48 -9.45 0.14
C THR A 65 16.54 -10.27 -0.75
N LYS A 66 16.87 -10.37 -2.04
CA LYS A 66 16.15 -11.26 -2.95
C LYS A 66 16.34 -12.70 -2.49
N LEU A 67 15.30 -13.28 -1.90
CA LEU A 67 15.31 -14.69 -1.50
C LEU A 67 14.78 -15.55 -2.64
N LYS A 68 15.49 -16.62 -2.98
CA LYS A 68 14.97 -17.60 -3.95
C LYS A 68 13.65 -18.18 -3.42
N SER A 69 12.58 -18.03 -4.19
CA SER A 69 11.29 -18.64 -3.88
C SER A 69 11.40 -20.17 -3.95
N LYS A 70 10.76 -20.85 -2.99
CA LYS A 70 10.59 -22.32 -3.00
C LYS A 70 9.27 -22.76 -3.65
N GLY A 71 8.68 -21.89 -4.45
CA GLY A 71 7.35 -22.03 -5.04
C GLY A 71 6.38 -21.04 -4.41
N ARG A 72 5.94 -20.10 -5.20
CA ARG A 72 4.97 -19.06 -4.81
C ARG A 72 3.59 -19.67 -4.69
N LYS A 73 2.85 -19.42 -3.59
CA LYS A 73 1.67 -20.20 -3.21
C LYS A 73 0.37 -19.41 -3.09
N TYR A 74 0.43 -18.15 -2.70
CA TYR A 74 -0.74 -17.36 -2.31
C TYR A 74 -0.63 -15.89 -2.73
N ALA A 75 -1.76 -15.19 -2.75
CA ALA A 75 -1.78 -13.74 -2.78
C ALA A 75 -1.53 -13.17 -1.37
N LEU A 76 -0.73 -12.11 -1.29
CA LEU A 76 -0.33 -11.46 -0.04
C LEU A 76 -0.95 -10.07 0.06
N ALA A 77 -1.42 -9.70 1.23
CA ALA A 77 -1.77 -8.33 1.60
C ALA A 77 -1.11 -7.97 2.93
N VAL A 78 -0.44 -6.82 3.01
CA VAL A 78 0.35 -6.43 4.19
C VAL A 78 -0.01 -5.03 4.64
N GLY A 79 -0.30 -4.87 5.93
CA GLY A 79 -0.53 -3.55 6.52
C GLY A 79 -1.36 -3.59 7.79
N ARG A 80 -1.55 -2.42 8.41
CA ARG A 80 -2.37 -2.31 9.63
C ARG A 80 -3.81 -2.74 9.35
N LEU A 81 -4.40 -3.54 10.22
CA LEU A 81 -5.80 -3.96 10.12
C LEU A 81 -6.72 -2.80 10.54
N GLU A 82 -6.83 -1.81 9.66
CA GLU A 82 -7.65 -0.61 9.81
C GLU A 82 -8.56 -0.42 8.60
N LYS A 83 -9.70 0.24 8.77
CA LYS A 83 -10.70 0.48 7.73
C LYS A 83 -10.10 1.10 6.45
N VAL A 84 -9.11 2.00 6.61
CA VAL A 84 -8.44 2.65 5.47
C VAL A 84 -7.71 1.68 4.56
N LYS A 85 -7.34 0.48 5.03
CA LYS A 85 -6.65 -0.55 4.24
C LYS A 85 -7.56 -1.39 3.35
N GLY A 86 -8.89 -1.29 3.52
CA GLY A 86 -9.86 -1.90 2.63
C GLY A 86 -9.87 -3.43 2.64
N TYR A 87 -9.39 -4.08 3.71
CA TYR A 87 -9.38 -5.54 3.78
C TYR A 87 -10.77 -6.16 3.81
N ASP A 88 -11.77 -5.41 4.26
CA ASP A 88 -13.17 -5.81 4.17
C ASP A 88 -13.62 -5.94 2.70
N LEU A 89 -13.27 -4.99 1.84
CA LEU A 89 -13.52 -5.06 0.39
C LEU A 89 -12.75 -6.22 -0.25
N LEU A 90 -11.48 -6.38 0.13
CA LEU A 90 -10.63 -7.46 -0.37
C LEU A 90 -11.22 -8.85 -0.05
N ILE A 91 -11.64 -9.08 1.20
CA ILE A 91 -12.25 -10.34 1.63
C ILE A 91 -13.57 -10.58 0.88
N SER A 92 -14.44 -9.56 0.76
CA SER A 92 -15.71 -9.67 0.03
C SER A 92 -15.50 -10.02 -1.45
N SER A 93 -14.46 -9.46 -2.06
CA SER A 93 -14.11 -9.71 -3.46
C SER A 93 -13.48 -11.09 -3.70
N TRP A 94 -13.04 -11.80 -2.64
CA TRP A 94 -12.29 -13.07 -2.76
C TRP A 94 -13.16 -14.31 -2.97
N LYS A 95 -14.50 -14.18 -2.93
CA LYS A 95 -15.46 -15.32 -2.92
C LYS A 95 -15.30 -16.29 -4.09
N LYS A 96 -14.96 -15.78 -5.29
CA LYS A 96 -14.84 -16.58 -6.51
C LYS A 96 -13.38 -16.88 -6.91
N ILE A 97 -12.43 -16.39 -6.16
CA ILE A 97 -11.00 -16.56 -6.44
C ILE A 97 -10.54 -17.94 -5.94
N ASN A 98 -9.77 -18.67 -6.75
CA ASN A 98 -9.28 -20.00 -6.37
C ASN A 98 -7.97 -19.95 -5.57
N MET A 99 -7.22 -18.85 -5.65
CA MET A 99 -5.98 -18.68 -4.91
C MET A 99 -6.22 -18.40 -3.43
N ASP A 100 -5.34 -18.92 -2.57
CA ASP A 100 -5.33 -18.57 -1.14
C ASP A 100 -4.90 -17.11 -0.94
N LEU A 101 -5.43 -16.46 0.10
CA LEU A 101 -5.08 -15.10 0.51
C LEU A 101 -4.46 -15.11 1.92
N VAL A 102 -3.30 -14.51 2.04
CA VAL A 102 -2.64 -14.28 3.32
C VAL A 102 -2.63 -12.77 3.62
N ILE A 103 -3.24 -12.38 4.72
CA ILE A 103 -3.24 -11.01 5.23
C ILE A 103 -2.29 -10.95 6.42
N VAL A 104 -1.28 -10.07 6.36
CA VAL A 104 -0.30 -9.89 7.44
C VAL A 104 -0.42 -8.50 8.03
N GLY A 105 -0.73 -8.44 9.33
CA GLY A 105 -0.81 -7.16 10.04
C GLY A 105 -1.60 -7.21 11.31
N SER A 106 -1.53 -6.13 12.08
CA SER A 106 -2.27 -5.93 13.34
C SER A 106 -3.12 -4.67 13.29
N GLY A 107 -4.21 -4.62 14.05
CA GLY A 107 -5.07 -3.45 14.13
C GLY A 107 -6.46 -3.76 14.66
N LYS A 108 -7.22 -2.70 14.88
CA LYS A 108 -8.55 -2.76 15.52
C LYS A 108 -9.61 -3.52 14.73
N GLU A 109 -9.46 -3.64 13.42
CA GLU A 109 -10.42 -4.34 12.56
C GLU A 109 -10.23 -5.87 12.58
N LYS A 110 -9.21 -6.42 13.24
CA LYS A 110 -8.88 -7.86 13.21
C LYS A 110 -10.09 -8.76 13.47
N GLN A 111 -10.88 -8.47 14.51
CA GLN A 111 -12.03 -9.30 14.85
C GLN A 111 -13.15 -9.18 13.81
N ASN A 112 -13.41 -7.97 13.31
CA ASN A 112 -14.41 -7.74 12.26
C ASN A 112 -14.04 -8.49 10.97
N LEU A 113 -12.77 -8.47 10.58
CA LEU A 113 -12.28 -9.19 9.39
C LEU A 113 -12.38 -10.71 9.57
N LYS A 114 -12.06 -11.26 10.74
CA LYS A 114 -12.26 -12.69 11.02
C LYS A 114 -13.74 -13.10 10.92
N ASN A 115 -14.63 -12.29 11.49
CA ASN A 115 -16.07 -12.52 11.38
C ASN A 115 -16.54 -12.51 9.91
N LEU A 116 -16.02 -11.54 9.12
CA LEU A 116 -16.35 -11.42 7.71
C LEU A 116 -15.87 -12.64 6.91
N ILE A 117 -14.66 -13.16 7.19
CA ILE A 117 -14.13 -14.38 6.58
C ILE A 117 -15.05 -15.58 6.88
N ASN A 118 -15.45 -15.75 8.15
CA ASN A 118 -16.32 -16.85 8.56
C ASN A 118 -17.72 -16.75 7.92
N ASN A 119 -18.33 -15.57 7.95
CA ASN A 119 -19.66 -15.32 7.40
C ASN A 119 -19.72 -15.55 5.86
N ASN A 120 -18.58 -15.39 5.19
CA ASN A 120 -18.46 -15.66 3.75
C ASN A 120 -17.97 -17.08 3.42
N ASN A 121 -17.80 -17.98 4.42
CA ASN A 121 -17.25 -19.33 4.26
C ASN A 121 -15.85 -19.38 3.62
N LEU A 122 -15.01 -18.39 3.92
CA LEU A 122 -13.67 -18.24 3.34
C LEU A 122 -12.53 -18.69 4.27
N SER A 123 -12.84 -19.32 5.42
CA SER A 123 -11.85 -19.69 6.45
C SER A 123 -10.82 -20.70 5.98
N SER A 124 -11.11 -21.50 4.96
CA SER A 124 -10.16 -22.40 4.33
C SER A 124 -9.18 -21.68 3.38
N LYS A 125 -9.59 -20.55 2.78
CA LYS A 125 -8.84 -19.81 1.76
C LYS A 125 -8.11 -18.58 2.29
N ILE A 126 -8.64 -17.91 3.34
CA ILE A 126 -8.09 -16.65 3.83
C ILE A 126 -7.54 -16.82 5.24
N LYS A 127 -6.27 -16.45 5.42
CA LYS A 127 -5.59 -16.48 6.72
C LYS A 127 -5.08 -15.10 7.12
N ILE A 128 -5.28 -14.72 8.39
CA ILE A 128 -4.74 -13.48 8.97
C ILE A 128 -3.64 -13.82 9.95
N PHE A 129 -2.44 -13.29 9.70
CA PHE A 129 -1.28 -13.37 10.60
C PHE A 129 -1.04 -11.99 11.23
N ASP A 130 -0.99 -11.93 12.55
CA ASP A 130 -0.68 -10.71 13.30
C ASP A 130 0.59 -10.84 14.10
N ASN A 131 1.08 -9.70 14.60
CA ASN A 131 2.31 -9.62 15.38
C ASN A 131 3.55 -10.20 14.69
N VAL A 132 3.54 -10.22 13.35
CA VAL A 132 4.68 -10.65 12.55
C VAL A 132 5.79 -9.61 12.64
N GLN A 133 6.97 -10.03 13.06
CA GLN A 133 8.16 -9.18 13.09
C GLN A 133 8.63 -8.88 11.66
N ARG A 134 9.32 -7.75 11.50
CA ARG A 134 9.75 -7.29 10.15
C ARG A 134 10.65 -8.33 9.46
N ASP A 135 11.54 -8.97 10.19
CA ASP A 135 12.45 -9.98 9.63
C ASP A 135 11.73 -11.27 9.23
N GLU A 136 10.55 -11.53 9.82
CA GLU A 136 9.71 -12.65 9.42
C GLU A 136 8.85 -12.35 8.21
N LEU A 137 8.50 -11.06 7.99
CA LEU A 137 7.68 -10.61 6.87
C LEU A 137 8.29 -11.00 5.53
N ILE A 138 9.62 -11.03 5.42
CA ILE A 138 10.32 -11.44 4.19
C ILE A 138 9.97 -12.87 3.75
N LYS A 139 9.64 -13.76 4.70
CA LYS A 139 9.23 -15.14 4.39
C LYS A 139 7.86 -15.16 3.70
N PHE A 140 6.95 -14.24 4.10
CA PHE A 140 5.65 -14.10 3.45
C PHE A 140 5.80 -13.55 2.03
N TYR A 141 6.66 -12.57 1.83
CA TYR A 141 6.97 -12.08 0.47
C TYR A 141 7.55 -13.19 -0.39
N ARG A 142 8.55 -13.95 0.10
CA ARG A 142 9.22 -15.02 -0.66
C ARG A 142 8.22 -16.02 -1.25
N ASP A 143 7.19 -16.38 -0.49
CA ASP A 143 6.23 -17.43 -0.85
C ASP A 143 4.96 -16.85 -1.51
N ALA A 144 4.88 -15.52 -1.69
CA ALA A 144 3.77 -14.85 -2.35
C ALA A 144 3.87 -14.92 -3.88
N LYS A 145 2.77 -15.25 -4.56
CA LYS A 145 2.62 -15.16 -6.02
C LYS A 145 2.33 -13.73 -6.47
N LEU A 146 1.61 -12.98 -5.65
CA LEU A 146 1.04 -11.68 -5.95
C LEU A 146 0.91 -10.87 -4.67
N LEU A 147 1.14 -9.56 -4.71
CA LEU A 147 0.71 -8.65 -3.66
C LEU A 147 -0.54 -7.89 -4.09
N VAL A 148 -1.50 -7.75 -3.18
CA VAL A 148 -2.70 -6.94 -3.39
C VAL A 148 -2.72 -5.77 -2.41
N VAL A 149 -2.88 -4.55 -2.93
CA VAL A 149 -3.14 -3.33 -2.17
C VAL A 149 -4.59 -2.92 -2.39
N SER A 150 -5.43 -3.07 -1.36
CA SER A 150 -6.87 -2.78 -1.41
C SER A 150 -7.26 -1.47 -0.72
N SER A 151 -6.27 -0.62 -0.44
CA SER A 151 -6.45 0.56 0.40
C SER A 151 -7.45 1.57 -0.16
N ARG A 152 -8.24 2.16 0.72
CA ARG A 152 -9.14 3.30 0.40
C ARG A 152 -8.37 4.61 0.24
N ASN A 153 -7.29 4.75 0.99
CA ASN A 153 -6.47 5.96 0.95
C ASN A 153 -5.07 5.68 1.48
N GLU A 154 -4.05 6.06 0.70
CA GLU A 154 -2.64 6.03 1.09
C GLU A 154 -1.87 7.19 0.46
N GLY A 155 -0.75 7.56 1.09
CA GLY A 155 0.21 8.49 0.48
C GLY A 155 1.13 7.80 -0.54
N GLY A 156 1.45 6.53 -0.26
CA GLY A 156 2.28 5.67 -1.09
C GLY A 156 2.54 4.35 -0.35
N PRO A 157 1.97 3.24 -0.81
CA PRO A 157 2.09 1.95 -0.14
C PRO A 157 3.49 1.38 -0.31
N ARG A 158 4.31 1.46 0.74
CA ARG A 158 5.68 0.91 0.76
C ARG A 158 5.72 -0.59 0.46
N VAL A 159 4.71 -1.32 0.92
CA VAL A 159 4.58 -2.77 0.68
C VAL A 159 4.52 -3.12 -0.81
N ALA A 160 3.97 -2.22 -1.64
CA ALA A 160 3.98 -2.40 -3.09
C ALA A 160 5.39 -2.27 -3.67
N LEU A 161 6.16 -1.26 -3.24
CA LEU A 161 7.56 -1.10 -3.64
C LEU A 161 8.41 -2.29 -3.18
N GLU A 162 8.21 -2.76 -1.94
CA GLU A 162 8.87 -3.94 -1.40
C GLU A 162 8.59 -5.20 -2.25
N ALA A 163 7.32 -5.40 -2.64
CA ALA A 163 6.94 -6.54 -3.49
C ALA A 163 7.56 -6.44 -4.89
N LEU A 164 7.45 -5.30 -5.56
CA LEU A 164 7.99 -5.08 -6.90
C LEU A 164 9.52 -5.24 -6.91
N TYR A 165 10.23 -4.76 -5.89
CA TYR A 165 11.67 -4.98 -5.74
C TYR A 165 12.02 -6.47 -5.60
N LEU A 166 11.16 -7.25 -4.96
CA LEU A 166 11.30 -8.71 -4.82
C LEU A 166 10.75 -9.50 -6.02
N GLU A 167 10.43 -8.81 -7.12
CA GLU A 167 9.88 -9.40 -8.34
C GLU A 167 8.56 -10.15 -8.08
N ILE A 168 7.74 -9.59 -7.20
CA ILE A 168 6.38 -10.06 -6.92
C ILE A 168 5.41 -9.11 -7.61
N PRO A 169 4.58 -9.57 -8.52
CA PRO A 169 3.58 -8.75 -9.18
C PRO A 169 2.63 -8.07 -8.18
N VAL A 170 2.15 -6.89 -8.53
CA VAL A 170 1.25 -6.09 -7.69
C VAL A 170 -0.03 -5.74 -8.43
N LEU A 171 -1.16 -5.96 -7.78
CA LEU A 171 -2.45 -5.34 -8.11
C LEU A 171 -2.80 -4.33 -7.02
N SER A 172 -3.32 -3.18 -7.39
CA SER A 172 -3.56 -2.11 -6.42
C SER A 172 -4.87 -1.36 -6.69
N THR A 173 -5.44 -0.79 -5.64
CA THR A 173 -6.30 0.38 -5.82
C THR A 173 -5.48 1.61 -6.22
N ASP A 174 -6.08 2.57 -6.94
CA ASP A 174 -5.42 3.82 -7.37
C ASP A 174 -5.19 4.77 -6.19
N VAL A 175 -4.21 4.44 -5.34
CA VAL A 175 -3.85 5.22 -4.15
C VAL A 175 -2.39 5.68 -4.19
N GLY A 176 -2.14 6.86 -3.63
CA GLY A 176 -0.79 7.40 -3.50
C GLY A 176 -0.07 7.55 -4.83
N HIS A 177 1.05 6.87 -4.97
CA HIS A 177 1.89 6.88 -6.19
C HIS A 177 1.62 5.70 -7.13
N MET A 178 0.63 4.84 -6.84
CA MET A 178 0.47 3.58 -7.61
C MET A 178 0.23 3.84 -9.11
N ARG A 179 -0.55 4.87 -9.46
CA ARG A 179 -0.76 5.26 -10.87
C ARG A 179 0.50 5.73 -11.60
N SER A 180 1.54 6.12 -10.89
CA SER A 180 2.83 6.46 -11.51
C SER A 180 3.76 5.25 -11.71
N ILE A 181 3.37 4.09 -11.19
CA ILE A 181 4.16 2.85 -11.21
C ILE A 181 3.45 1.77 -12.01
N LEU A 182 2.15 1.57 -11.78
CA LEU A 182 1.35 0.55 -12.43
C LEU A 182 0.50 1.17 -13.56
N PRO A 183 0.31 0.47 -14.68
CA PRO A 183 -0.64 0.86 -15.71
C PRO A 183 -2.09 0.78 -15.20
N ASP A 184 -2.98 1.52 -15.86
CA ASP A 184 -4.37 1.70 -15.40
C ASP A 184 -5.13 0.38 -15.27
N GLU A 185 -4.86 -0.60 -16.12
CA GLU A 185 -5.49 -1.92 -16.10
C GLU A 185 -5.14 -2.77 -14.87
N LEU A 186 -4.11 -2.38 -14.09
CA LEU A 186 -3.73 -3.02 -12.84
C LEU A 186 -4.19 -2.23 -11.60
N LEU A 187 -5.03 -1.22 -11.82
CA LEU A 187 -5.54 -0.33 -10.79
C LEU A 187 -7.06 -0.44 -10.66
N ALA A 188 -7.55 -0.70 -9.45
CA ALA A 188 -8.97 -0.59 -9.11
C ALA A 188 -9.30 0.79 -8.53
N ILE A 189 -10.56 1.19 -8.65
CA ILE A 189 -11.07 2.42 -8.03
C ILE A 189 -11.06 2.24 -6.51
N PRO A 190 -10.47 3.17 -5.73
CA PRO A 190 -10.48 3.11 -4.27
C PRO A 190 -11.90 3.14 -3.70
N ASP A 191 -12.15 2.33 -2.67
CA ASP A 191 -13.44 2.18 -1.99
C ASP A 191 -14.59 1.67 -2.89
N ASP A 192 -14.25 1.00 -3.99
CA ASP A 192 -15.18 0.36 -4.93
C ASP A 192 -14.95 -1.15 -4.94
N GLU A 193 -15.87 -1.92 -4.30
CA GLU A 193 -15.80 -3.38 -4.24
C GLU A 193 -15.91 -4.01 -5.65
N LYS A 194 -16.77 -3.45 -6.52
CA LYS A 194 -16.98 -3.98 -7.86
C LYS A 194 -15.71 -3.86 -8.70
N SER A 195 -15.11 -2.67 -8.72
CA SER A 195 -13.86 -2.42 -9.44
C SER A 195 -12.72 -3.31 -8.93
N LEU A 196 -12.58 -3.47 -7.61
CA LEU A 196 -11.57 -4.34 -7.01
C LEU A 196 -11.82 -5.80 -7.40
N LYS A 197 -13.07 -6.27 -7.34
CA LYS A 197 -13.44 -7.63 -7.70
C LYS A 197 -13.14 -7.93 -9.16
N GLU A 198 -13.52 -7.07 -10.10
CA GLU A 198 -13.25 -7.22 -11.53
C GLU A 198 -11.74 -7.32 -11.80
N LEU A 199 -10.94 -6.48 -11.16
CA LEU A 199 -9.47 -6.54 -11.22
C LEU A 199 -8.94 -7.90 -10.74
N LEU A 200 -9.40 -8.37 -9.60
CA LEU A 200 -8.94 -9.62 -9.00
C LEU A 200 -9.37 -10.84 -9.82
N GLU A 201 -10.63 -10.92 -10.26
CA GLU A 201 -11.14 -12.03 -11.10
C GLU A 201 -10.40 -12.11 -12.44
N LYS A 202 -9.95 -10.99 -12.99
CA LYS A 202 -9.19 -10.96 -14.24
C LYS A 202 -7.77 -11.54 -14.09
N TYR A 203 -7.08 -11.23 -13.01
CA TYR A 203 -5.64 -11.47 -12.93
C TYR A 203 -5.20 -12.51 -11.90
N VAL A 204 -5.95 -12.74 -10.80
CA VAL A 204 -5.44 -13.58 -9.70
C VAL A 204 -5.35 -15.05 -10.11
N ASP A 205 -6.36 -15.56 -10.79
CA ASP A 205 -6.37 -16.95 -11.27
C ASP A 205 -5.61 -17.13 -12.60
N ASN A 206 -5.21 -16.02 -13.26
CA ASN A 206 -4.45 -15.98 -14.52
C ASN A 206 -3.18 -15.14 -14.38
N ILE A 207 -2.40 -15.41 -13.35
CA ILE A 207 -1.26 -14.58 -12.96
C ILE A 207 -0.15 -14.52 -14.01
N GLU A 208 -0.07 -15.52 -14.89
CA GLU A 208 0.87 -15.60 -16.01
C GLU A 208 0.70 -14.48 -17.04
N ILE A 209 -0.49 -13.86 -17.10
CA ILE A 209 -0.72 -12.69 -17.98
C ILE A 209 -0.22 -11.37 -17.39
N LEU A 210 0.21 -11.39 -16.11
CA LEU A 210 0.78 -10.23 -15.42
C LEU A 210 2.26 -10.06 -15.78
N ASN A 211 2.54 -9.42 -16.90
CA ASN A 211 3.92 -9.04 -17.23
C ASN A 211 4.27 -7.70 -16.56
N GLN A 212 5.09 -7.74 -15.51
CA GLN A 212 5.57 -6.55 -14.78
C GLN A 212 7.12 -6.45 -14.76
N GLU A 213 7.83 -7.17 -15.63
CA GLU A 213 9.30 -7.20 -15.63
C GLU A 213 9.91 -5.79 -15.78
N ALA A 214 9.42 -4.98 -16.71
CA ALA A 214 9.87 -3.60 -16.86
C ALA A 214 9.62 -2.72 -15.62
N ILE A 215 8.56 -3.02 -14.86
CA ILE A 215 8.26 -2.34 -13.59
C ILE A 215 9.25 -2.78 -12.52
N PHE A 216 9.61 -4.07 -12.46
CA PHE A 216 10.61 -4.57 -11.51
C PHE A 216 11.98 -3.92 -11.74
N GLU A 217 12.41 -3.80 -13.00
CA GLU A 217 13.65 -3.10 -13.36
C GLU A 217 13.61 -1.62 -13.00
N TYR A 218 12.51 -0.94 -13.31
CA TYR A 218 12.32 0.46 -12.94
C TYR A 218 12.44 0.65 -11.42
N ILE A 219 11.76 -0.18 -10.63
CA ILE A 219 11.79 -0.07 -9.16
C ILE A 219 13.20 -0.37 -8.61
N ALA A 220 13.92 -1.32 -9.17
CA ALA A 220 15.27 -1.66 -8.73
C ALA A 220 16.30 -0.55 -9.01
N ASN A 221 16.06 0.29 -10.03
CA ASN A 221 16.96 1.36 -10.44
C ASN A 221 16.64 2.72 -9.80
N GLU A 222 15.36 3.01 -9.52
CA GLU A 222 14.89 4.34 -9.10
C GLU A 222 14.73 4.46 -7.57
N PHE A 223 14.68 3.38 -6.84
CA PHE A 223 14.46 3.32 -5.42
C PHE A 223 15.51 2.47 -4.70
#